data_21df4ca1649c4c89b7445a53aa995f25
#
_entry.id   21df4ca1649c4c89b7445a53aa995f25
#
_cell.length_a   1.000
_cell.length_b   1.000
_cell.length_c   1.000
_cell.angle_alpha   90.00
_cell.angle_beta   90.00
_cell.angle_gamma   90.00
#
_symmetry.space_group_name_H-M   'P 1'
#
loop_
_entity.id
_entity.type
_entity.pdbx_description
1 polymer ?
#
loop_
_entity_poly.entity_id
_entity_poly.type
_entity_poly.pdbx_seq_one_letter_code
_entity_poly.pdbx_strand_id
1 'polypeptide(L)'
;MKKSFTKQLISLILAVCFTLAFPALSFAADSNQSDGEAKSESIYNEFKKSDGELICVSKYGDTDKFPENSAEAVAAAAEKGADIVYVSVKKTSDGYVVLMADSNLSRMCVDELGNTANKDIGDVGYHELSTYHLRAGTGSLHEPITSCKIPTLAEAIQYLGGNAMLMIADGWEYRDEIYDILASENALSNSIILATGDKKEISSWLASKT
;
A
#
# COMPACT_ATOMS: atom_id res chain seq x y z
N MET A 1 -43.74 -12.82 52.71
CA MET A 1 -42.60 -11.89 52.53
C MET A 1 -41.36 -12.68 52.05
N LYS A 2 -41.30 -13.04 50.81
CA LYS A 2 -40.11 -13.64 50.16
C LYS A 2 -40.21 -13.42 48.66
N LYS A 3 -40.04 -12.20 48.15
CA LYS A 3 -39.89 -11.86 46.74
C LYS A 3 -39.25 -10.47 46.61
N SER A 4 -37.97 -10.30 46.91
CA SER A 4 -37.27 -9.06 46.57
C SER A 4 -35.73 -9.17 46.58
N PHE A 5 -35.15 -10.35 46.61
CA PHE A 5 -33.67 -10.47 46.65
C PHE A 5 -33.04 -10.96 45.33
N THR A 6 -33.84 -11.39 44.38
CA THR A 6 -33.34 -12.03 43.16
C THR A 6 -33.19 -11.05 41.98
N LYS A 7 -33.65 -9.80 42.08
CA LYS A 7 -33.56 -8.80 40.99
C LYS A 7 -32.39 -7.85 41.13
N GLN A 8 -31.72 -7.80 42.28
CA GLN A 8 -30.54 -6.94 42.47
C GLN A 8 -29.22 -7.64 42.19
N LEU A 9 -29.18 -8.97 42.04
CA LEU A 9 -27.95 -9.71 41.73
C LEU A 9 -27.68 -9.87 40.24
N ILE A 10 -28.68 -9.61 39.39
CA ILE A 10 -28.53 -9.71 37.92
C ILE A 10 -28.05 -8.38 37.30
N SER A 11 -28.19 -7.27 38.03
CA SER A 11 -27.78 -5.96 37.56
C SER A 11 -26.30 -5.62 37.82
N LEU A 12 -25.58 -6.46 38.61
CA LEU A 12 -24.19 -6.21 38.97
C LEU A 12 -23.20 -7.06 38.14
N ILE A 13 -23.66 -7.96 37.30
CA ILE A 13 -22.79 -8.83 36.47
C ILE A 13 -22.65 -8.30 35.05
N LEU A 14 -23.40 -7.27 34.64
CA LEU A 14 -23.33 -6.70 33.28
C LEU A 14 -22.50 -5.41 33.17
N ALA A 15 -21.80 -5.00 34.25
CA ALA A 15 -20.99 -3.79 34.28
C ALA A 15 -19.47 -4.04 34.39
N VAL A 16 -19.01 -5.28 34.23
CA VAL A 16 -17.60 -5.62 34.16
C VAL A 16 -17.30 -6.28 32.83
N CYS A 17 -17.71 -5.61 31.77
CA CYS A 17 -17.28 -5.95 30.42
C CYS A 17 -16.50 -4.79 29.82
N PHE A 18 -15.22 -5.06 29.61
CA PHE A 18 -14.40 -4.44 28.58
C PHE A 18 -13.97 -2.98 28.79
N THR A 19 -13.08 -2.79 29.75
CA THR A 19 -11.97 -1.85 29.52
C THR A 19 -10.67 -2.62 29.43
N LEU A 20 -10.55 -3.52 28.45
CA LEU A 20 -9.26 -3.78 27.87
C LEU A 20 -8.96 -2.55 27.01
N ALA A 21 -8.30 -1.58 27.64
CA ALA A 21 -7.56 -0.57 26.93
C ALA A 21 -6.53 -1.31 26.09
N PHE A 22 -6.81 -1.53 24.82
CA PHE A 22 -5.76 -1.61 23.84
C PHE A 22 -4.94 -0.33 24.03
N PRO A 23 -3.62 -0.41 24.26
CA PRO A 23 -2.81 0.76 24.05
C PRO A 23 -3.06 1.10 22.56
N ALA A 24 -3.80 2.18 22.33
CA ALA A 24 -3.71 2.88 21.07
C ALA A 24 -2.20 3.15 20.95
N LEU A 25 -1.54 2.42 20.06
CA LEU A 25 -0.27 2.84 19.54
C LEU A 25 -0.62 4.16 18.84
N SER A 26 -0.52 5.23 19.60
CA SER A 26 -0.48 6.56 19.06
C SER A 26 0.82 6.56 18.24
N PHE A 27 0.69 6.22 16.98
CA PHE A 27 1.64 6.64 15.97
C PHE A 27 1.70 8.15 16.15
N ALA A 28 2.84 8.64 16.55
CA ALA A 28 3.13 10.06 16.55
C ALA A 28 3.19 10.50 15.06
N ALA A 29 2.01 10.70 14.49
CA ALA A 29 1.83 11.37 13.24
C ALA A 29 1.79 12.86 13.55
N ASP A 30 2.95 13.55 13.58
CA ASP A 30 2.86 15.00 13.51
C ASP A 30 4.12 15.79 13.13
N SER A 31 5.27 15.18 12.91
CA SER A 31 6.44 15.97 12.43
C SER A 31 7.00 15.50 11.09
N ASN A 32 6.77 14.24 10.70
CA ASN A 32 7.31 13.70 9.47
C ASN A 32 6.41 13.94 8.24
N GLN A 33 5.10 14.18 8.43
CA GLN A 33 4.16 14.32 7.31
C GLN A 33 4.34 15.67 6.60
N SER A 34 4.54 16.77 7.34
CA SER A 34 4.79 18.09 6.74
C SER A 34 6.11 18.15 5.96
N ASP A 35 7.14 17.46 6.44
CA ASP A 35 8.46 17.42 5.79
C ASP A 35 8.43 16.53 4.53
N GLY A 36 7.66 15.44 4.57
CA GLY A 36 7.45 14.54 3.44
C GLY A 36 6.64 15.17 2.31
N GLU A 37 5.55 15.88 2.63
CA GLU A 37 4.76 16.63 1.65
C GLU A 37 5.61 17.71 0.96
N ALA A 38 6.42 18.45 1.72
CA ALA A 38 7.34 19.46 1.17
C ALA A 38 8.39 18.83 0.24
N LYS A 39 8.88 17.62 0.55
CA LYS A 39 9.86 16.91 -0.29
C LYS A 39 9.22 16.44 -1.60
N SER A 40 8.07 15.80 -1.57
CA SER A 40 7.39 15.32 -2.77
C SER A 40 6.95 16.48 -3.69
N GLU A 41 6.53 17.63 -3.13
CA GLU A 41 6.24 18.84 -3.90
C GLU A 41 7.50 19.39 -4.60
N SER A 42 8.64 19.39 -3.90
CA SER A 42 9.93 19.79 -4.49
C SER A 42 10.31 18.90 -5.68
N ILE A 43 10.17 17.57 -5.54
CA ILE A 43 10.42 16.59 -6.61
C ILE A 43 9.48 16.82 -7.80
N TYR A 44 8.18 17.06 -7.54
CA TYR A 44 7.21 17.35 -8.60
C TYR A 44 7.54 18.62 -9.36
N ASN A 45 7.98 19.66 -8.66
CA ASN A 45 8.40 20.91 -9.29
C ASN A 45 9.66 20.72 -10.13
N GLU A 46 10.61 19.93 -9.67
CA GLU A 46 11.81 19.57 -10.43
C GLU A 46 11.48 18.75 -11.68
N PHE A 47 10.58 17.77 -11.55
CA PHE A 47 10.11 16.94 -12.67
C PHE A 47 9.50 17.74 -13.82
N LYS A 48 8.93 18.91 -13.55
CA LYS A 48 8.32 19.77 -14.59
C LYS A 48 9.33 20.71 -15.28
N LYS A 49 10.54 20.88 -14.76
CA LYS A 49 11.53 21.76 -15.35
C LYS A 49 12.16 21.13 -16.59
N SER A 50 12.44 21.94 -17.60
CA SER A 50 13.17 21.49 -18.81
C SER A 50 14.67 21.41 -18.61
N ASP A 51 15.21 22.05 -17.58
CA ASP A 51 16.61 22.15 -17.18
C ASP A 51 16.84 21.71 -15.73
N GLY A 52 15.98 20.81 -15.25
CA GLY A 52 15.99 20.29 -13.89
C GLY A 52 17.15 19.34 -13.62
N GLU A 53 17.28 18.97 -12.35
CA GLU A 53 18.27 17.99 -11.90
C GLU A 53 17.87 16.56 -12.31
N LEU A 54 18.81 15.63 -12.20
CA LEU A 54 18.54 14.21 -12.43
C LEU A 54 17.58 13.67 -11.38
N ILE A 55 16.47 13.07 -11.83
CA ILE A 55 15.50 12.40 -10.98
C ILE A 55 15.80 10.91 -10.96
N CYS A 56 15.97 10.36 -9.76
CA CYS A 56 16.25 8.94 -9.52
C CYS A 56 14.94 8.18 -9.26
N VAL A 57 14.65 7.19 -10.12
CA VAL A 57 13.48 6.31 -9.97
C VAL A 57 13.90 4.94 -9.46
N SER A 58 13.45 4.56 -8.27
CA SER A 58 13.63 3.21 -7.73
C SER A 58 12.50 2.30 -8.20
N LYS A 59 12.83 1.24 -8.95
CA LYS A 59 11.85 0.29 -9.46
C LYS A 59 11.54 -0.77 -8.41
N TYR A 60 10.26 -0.87 -8.01
CA TYR A 60 9.73 -1.81 -7.02
C TYR A 60 10.25 -1.61 -5.59
N GLY A 61 10.87 -0.46 -5.31
CA GLY A 61 11.45 -0.16 -4.00
C GLY A 61 12.89 -0.66 -3.83
N ASP A 62 13.34 -0.76 -2.58
CA ASP A 62 14.68 -1.27 -2.22
C ASP A 62 14.70 -2.79 -2.19
N THR A 63 14.88 -3.40 -3.36
CA THR A 63 14.86 -4.87 -3.53
C THR A 63 16.12 -5.58 -3.02
N ASP A 64 17.16 -4.84 -2.69
CA ASP A 64 18.36 -5.42 -2.05
C ASP A 64 18.09 -5.81 -0.59
N LYS A 65 17.14 -5.13 0.05
CA LYS A 65 16.87 -5.29 1.48
C LYS A 65 15.50 -5.94 1.75
N PHE A 66 14.51 -5.66 0.91
CA PHE A 66 13.14 -6.10 1.08
C PHE A 66 12.57 -6.73 -0.20
N PRO A 67 11.47 -7.50 -0.12
CA PRO A 67 10.77 -7.98 -1.30
C PRO A 67 10.28 -6.82 -2.20
N GLU A 68 10.38 -7.00 -3.51
CA GLU A 68 9.83 -6.04 -4.47
C GLU A 68 8.34 -5.75 -4.19
N ASN A 69 7.92 -4.50 -4.38
CA ASN A 69 6.54 -4.04 -4.14
C ASN A 69 6.02 -4.28 -2.70
N SER A 70 6.89 -4.57 -1.72
CA SER A 70 6.47 -4.52 -0.32
C SER A 70 6.43 -3.07 0.19
N ALA A 71 5.64 -2.81 1.23
CA ALA A 71 5.57 -1.48 1.84
C ALA A 71 6.94 -1.06 2.41
N GLU A 72 7.67 -2.02 2.98
CA GLU A 72 9.00 -1.80 3.52
C GLU A 72 10.01 -1.45 2.41
N ALA A 73 9.92 -2.09 1.22
CA ALA A 73 10.79 -1.76 0.09
C ALA A 73 10.52 -0.35 -0.42
N VAL A 74 9.25 0.06 -0.47
CA VAL A 74 8.83 1.40 -0.89
C VAL A 74 9.39 2.46 0.06
N ALA A 75 9.21 2.29 1.37
CA ALA A 75 9.75 3.21 2.37
C ALA A 75 11.29 3.28 2.33
N ALA A 76 11.96 2.13 2.29
CA ALA A 76 13.43 2.07 2.28
C ALA A 76 14.04 2.70 1.04
N ALA A 77 13.39 2.65 -0.13
CA ALA A 77 13.87 3.34 -1.33
C ALA A 77 13.84 4.86 -1.16
N ALA A 78 12.77 5.42 -0.56
CA ALA A 78 12.68 6.84 -0.27
C ALA A 78 13.71 7.29 0.77
N GLU A 79 13.95 6.48 1.82
CA GLU A 79 14.99 6.72 2.82
C GLU A 79 16.42 6.73 2.21
N LYS A 80 16.65 5.90 1.19
CA LYS A 80 17.93 5.86 0.44
C LYS A 80 18.09 7.01 -0.56
N GLY A 81 17.08 7.86 -0.71
CA GLY A 81 17.15 9.06 -1.55
C GLY A 81 16.54 8.89 -2.95
N ALA A 82 15.75 7.87 -3.19
CA ALA A 82 14.94 7.81 -4.40
C ALA A 82 13.97 8.99 -4.44
N ASP A 83 13.86 9.67 -5.58
CA ASP A 83 12.93 10.77 -5.80
C ASP A 83 11.54 10.22 -6.14
N ILE A 84 11.50 9.13 -6.89
CA ILE A 84 10.27 8.46 -7.30
C ILE A 84 10.40 6.96 -7.00
N VAL A 85 9.39 6.37 -6.40
CA VAL A 85 9.29 4.92 -6.27
C VAL A 85 8.26 4.39 -7.26
N TYR A 86 8.73 3.58 -8.21
CA TYR A 86 7.89 2.90 -9.19
C TYR A 86 7.33 1.62 -8.59
N VAL A 87 6.02 1.44 -8.64
CA VAL A 87 5.31 0.24 -8.18
C VAL A 87 4.36 -0.28 -9.26
N SER A 88 4.12 -1.58 -9.28
CA SER A 88 3.08 -2.19 -10.10
C SER A 88 1.90 -2.61 -9.24
N VAL A 89 0.69 -2.47 -9.75
CA VAL A 89 -0.52 -2.82 -9.02
C VAL A 89 -1.35 -3.88 -9.72
N LYS A 90 -2.11 -4.62 -8.93
CA LYS A 90 -3.14 -5.56 -9.36
C LYS A 90 -4.39 -5.39 -8.51
N LYS A 91 -5.52 -5.90 -8.98
CA LYS A 91 -6.78 -5.87 -8.25
C LYS A 91 -7.20 -7.27 -7.82
N THR A 92 -7.57 -7.43 -6.55
CA THR A 92 -8.09 -8.69 -5.98
C THR A 92 -9.52 -8.95 -6.44
N SER A 93 -10.01 -10.18 -6.22
CA SER A 93 -11.39 -10.57 -6.57
C SER A 93 -12.47 -9.76 -5.83
N ASP A 94 -12.14 -9.24 -4.66
CA ASP A 94 -13.02 -8.40 -3.83
C ASP A 94 -12.73 -6.89 -3.95
N GLY A 95 -11.90 -6.47 -4.95
CA GLY A 95 -11.75 -5.09 -5.40
C GLY A 95 -10.62 -4.30 -4.74
N TYR A 96 -9.79 -4.89 -3.89
CA TYR A 96 -8.62 -4.18 -3.35
C TYR A 96 -7.54 -4.00 -4.41
N VAL A 97 -6.97 -2.81 -4.48
CA VAL A 97 -5.77 -2.52 -5.27
C VAL A 97 -4.54 -2.80 -4.41
N VAL A 98 -3.72 -3.75 -4.83
CA VAL A 98 -2.54 -4.23 -4.09
C VAL A 98 -1.27 -4.06 -4.93
N LEU A 99 -0.12 -3.96 -4.27
CA LEU A 99 1.17 -3.87 -4.96
C LEU A 99 1.66 -5.26 -5.35
N MET A 100 1.75 -5.52 -6.65
CA MET A 100 2.34 -6.74 -7.21
C MET A 100 2.63 -6.56 -8.69
N ALA A 101 3.80 -7.03 -9.14
CA ALA A 101 4.17 -6.98 -10.55
C ALA A 101 3.46 -8.07 -11.37
N ASP A 102 3.41 -9.30 -10.85
CA ASP A 102 2.84 -10.45 -11.53
C ASP A 102 1.33 -10.57 -11.29
N SER A 103 0.62 -11.12 -12.26
CA SER A 103 -0.78 -11.52 -12.07
C SER A 103 -0.90 -12.80 -11.24
N ASN A 104 0.12 -13.68 -11.29
CA ASN A 104 0.16 -14.93 -10.53
C ASN A 104 1.13 -14.82 -9.34
N LEU A 105 0.72 -15.35 -8.20
CA LEU A 105 1.45 -15.24 -6.93
C LEU A 105 2.70 -16.10 -6.84
N SER A 106 2.88 -17.10 -7.73
CA SER A 106 3.84 -18.21 -7.53
C SER A 106 5.30 -17.78 -7.43
N ARG A 107 5.72 -16.70 -8.07
CA ARG A 107 7.10 -16.21 -8.00
C ARG A 107 7.42 -15.60 -6.64
N MET A 108 6.52 -14.77 -6.14
CA MET A 108 6.76 -13.94 -4.96
C MET A 108 6.20 -14.55 -3.67
N CYS A 109 5.16 -15.38 -3.73
CA CYS A 109 4.36 -15.67 -2.56
C CYS A 109 4.43 -17.14 -2.10
N VAL A 110 4.40 -17.31 -0.79
CA VAL A 110 4.24 -18.58 -0.11
C VAL A 110 3.14 -18.50 0.94
N ASP A 111 2.48 -19.61 1.20
CA ASP A 111 1.54 -19.76 2.30
C ASP A 111 2.25 -19.85 3.67
N GLU A 112 1.47 -19.92 4.75
CA GLU A 112 1.99 -20.04 6.13
C GLU A 112 2.84 -21.33 6.36
N LEU A 113 2.68 -22.34 5.51
CA LEU A 113 3.45 -23.59 5.57
C LEU A 113 4.70 -23.53 4.68
N GLY A 114 4.94 -22.43 3.96
CA GLY A 114 6.07 -22.24 3.05
C GLY A 114 5.85 -22.83 1.65
N ASN A 115 4.64 -23.27 1.31
CA ASN A 115 4.34 -23.76 -0.03
C ASN A 115 4.12 -22.58 -0.99
N THR A 116 4.58 -22.72 -2.22
CA THR A 116 4.37 -21.72 -3.26
C THR A 116 2.88 -21.50 -3.53
N ALA A 117 2.44 -20.26 -3.48
CA ALA A 117 1.07 -19.87 -3.79
C ALA A 117 0.89 -19.81 -5.32
N ASN A 118 0.27 -20.81 -5.92
CA ASN A 118 0.01 -20.82 -7.37
C ASN A 118 -1.45 -20.45 -7.66
N LYS A 119 -1.75 -19.16 -7.52
CA LYS A 119 -3.08 -18.56 -7.77
C LYS A 119 -2.92 -17.23 -8.48
N ASP A 120 -3.92 -16.85 -9.27
CA ASP A 120 -3.98 -15.50 -9.85
C ASP A 120 -4.62 -14.53 -8.85
N ILE A 121 -4.09 -13.30 -8.77
CA ILE A 121 -4.55 -12.29 -7.81
C ILE A 121 -6.02 -11.96 -8.01
N GLY A 122 -6.48 -11.90 -9.26
CA GLY A 122 -7.88 -11.65 -9.60
C GLY A 122 -8.86 -12.71 -9.09
N ASP A 123 -8.39 -13.89 -8.71
CA ASP A 123 -9.18 -14.99 -8.18
C ASP A 123 -9.14 -15.07 -6.64
N VAL A 124 -8.32 -14.23 -5.99
CA VAL A 124 -8.08 -14.25 -4.53
C VAL A 124 -8.61 -12.98 -3.90
N GLY A 125 -9.36 -13.11 -2.78
CA GLY A 125 -9.77 -11.97 -1.96
C GLY A 125 -8.62 -11.48 -1.06
N TYR A 126 -8.67 -10.19 -0.68
CA TYR A 126 -7.59 -9.57 0.10
C TYR A 126 -7.35 -10.27 1.45
N HIS A 127 -8.42 -10.75 2.11
CA HIS A 127 -8.25 -11.48 3.36
C HIS A 127 -7.35 -12.72 3.21
N GLU A 128 -7.55 -13.50 2.16
CA GLU A 128 -6.66 -14.64 1.87
C GLU A 128 -5.27 -14.14 1.44
N LEU A 129 -5.20 -13.10 0.58
CA LEU A 129 -3.95 -12.56 0.08
C LEU A 129 -3.03 -12.10 1.22
N SER A 130 -3.58 -11.49 2.28
CA SER A 130 -2.85 -10.99 3.45
C SER A 130 -2.21 -12.11 4.29
N THR A 131 -2.60 -13.37 4.11
CA THR A 131 -1.96 -14.51 4.81
C THR A 131 -0.62 -14.90 4.20
N TYR A 132 -0.42 -14.65 2.89
CA TYR A 132 0.81 -15.01 2.21
C TYR A 132 2.00 -14.19 2.66
N HIS A 133 3.19 -14.80 2.58
CA HIS A 133 4.48 -14.17 2.82
C HIS A 133 5.21 -13.94 1.51
N LEU A 134 5.99 -12.86 1.43
CA LEU A 134 6.79 -12.54 0.26
C LEU A 134 8.19 -13.18 0.35
N ARG A 135 8.71 -13.64 -0.79
CA ARG A 135 10.10 -14.01 -0.96
C ARG A 135 10.96 -12.76 -1.07
N ALA A 136 12.20 -12.84 -0.57
CA ALA A 136 13.15 -11.72 -0.61
C ALA A 136 13.46 -11.27 -2.05
N GLY A 137 13.94 -10.04 -2.17
CA GLY A 137 14.40 -9.45 -3.42
C GLY A 137 13.32 -9.44 -4.50
N THR A 138 13.66 -9.89 -5.69
CA THR A 138 12.74 -9.98 -6.83
C THR A 138 12.05 -11.35 -6.93
N GLY A 139 12.13 -12.16 -5.90
CA GLY A 139 11.48 -13.45 -5.76
C GLY A 139 12.06 -14.54 -6.67
N SER A 140 12.31 -15.68 -6.10
CA SER A 140 12.52 -16.94 -6.80
C SER A 140 12.31 -18.09 -5.82
N LEU A 141 12.28 -19.33 -6.29
CA LEU A 141 12.12 -20.49 -5.42
C LEU A 141 13.27 -20.66 -4.41
N HIS A 142 14.41 -20.02 -4.65
CA HIS A 142 15.61 -20.11 -3.82
C HIS A 142 15.78 -18.93 -2.87
N GLU A 143 14.98 -17.88 -3.03
CA GLU A 143 15.04 -16.72 -2.15
C GLU A 143 14.40 -17.01 -0.79
N PRO A 144 14.96 -16.44 0.30
CA PRO A 144 14.41 -16.61 1.63
C PRO A 144 12.96 -16.08 1.70
N ILE A 145 12.16 -16.75 2.53
CA ILE A 145 10.82 -16.26 2.89
C ILE A 145 10.99 -15.18 3.95
N THR A 146 10.31 -14.06 3.75
CA THR A 146 10.33 -12.92 4.69
C THR A 146 9.04 -12.85 5.51
N SER A 147 9.00 -11.94 6.49
CA SER A 147 7.75 -11.57 7.20
C SER A 147 6.90 -10.55 6.45
N CYS A 148 7.44 -9.97 5.36
CA CYS A 148 6.72 -8.97 4.57
C CYS A 148 5.49 -9.57 3.89
N LYS A 149 4.46 -8.74 3.76
CA LYS A 149 3.16 -9.08 3.15
C LYS A 149 2.94 -8.29 1.88
N ILE A 150 1.93 -8.68 1.11
CA ILE A 150 1.46 -7.89 -0.03
C ILE A 150 0.67 -6.70 0.52
N PRO A 151 1.14 -5.45 0.33
CA PRO A 151 0.42 -4.29 0.81
C PRO A 151 -0.69 -3.89 -0.16
N THR A 152 -1.73 -3.25 0.36
CA THR A 152 -2.62 -2.42 -0.44
C THR A 152 -1.90 -1.17 -0.94
N LEU A 153 -2.44 -0.52 -1.98
CA LEU A 153 -1.92 0.76 -2.45
C LEU A 153 -2.00 1.83 -1.35
N ALA A 154 -3.06 1.85 -0.55
CA ALA A 154 -3.21 2.78 0.57
C ALA A 154 -2.11 2.58 1.62
N GLU A 155 -1.84 1.33 2.03
CA GLU A 155 -0.76 1.03 2.98
C GLU A 155 0.61 1.47 2.42
N ALA A 156 0.90 1.23 1.14
CA ALA A 156 2.15 1.66 0.53
C ALA A 156 2.32 3.19 0.52
N ILE A 157 1.24 3.95 0.29
CA ILE A 157 1.23 5.42 0.37
C ILE A 157 1.53 5.88 1.79
N GLN A 158 0.91 5.26 2.80
CA GLN A 158 1.13 5.57 4.22
C GLN A 158 2.59 5.28 4.63
N TYR A 159 3.17 4.15 4.20
CA TYR A 159 4.57 3.82 4.45
C TYR A 159 5.54 4.78 3.77
N LEU A 160 5.20 5.25 2.56
CA LEU A 160 6.00 6.24 1.85
C LEU A 160 6.02 7.60 2.57
N GLY A 161 4.91 8.00 3.22
CA GLY A 161 4.82 9.19 4.06
C GLY A 161 5.17 10.50 3.34
N GLY A 162 4.99 10.58 2.01
CA GLY A 162 5.36 11.75 1.22
C GLY A 162 6.87 11.95 0.99
N ASN A 163 7.72 11.02 1.44
CA ASN A 163 9.19 11.15 1.33
C ASN A 163 9.73 10.94 -0.09
N ALA A 164 8.90 10.51 -1.03
CA ALA A 164 9.15 10.43 -2.47
C ALA A 164 7.82 10.53 -3.21
N MET A 165 7.85 10.74 -4.51
CA MET A 165 6.68 10.56 -5.35
C MET A 165 6.43 9.07 -5.61
N LEU A 166 5.16 8.69 -5.84
CA LEU A 166 4.78 7.34 -6.22
C LEU A 166 4.44 7.28 -7.71
N MET A 167 5.07 6.37 -8.45
CA MET A 167 4.75 6.11 -9.85
C MET A 167 4.06 4.75 -9.98
N ILE A 168 2.78 4.74 -10.35
CA ILE A 168 1.91 3.58 -10.35
C ILE A 168 1.77 3.04 -11.77
N ALA A 169 2.21 1.82 -12.00
CA ALA A 169 2.15 1.09 -13.25
C ALA A 169 1.16 -0.07 -13.22
N ASP A 170 0.82 -0.59 -14.40
CA ASP A 170 -0.03 -1.76 -14.62
C ASP A 170 -1.45 -1.65 -14.03
N GLY A 171 -1.87 -0.43 -13.70
CA GLY A 171 -3.15 -0.14 -13.06
C GLY A 171 -4.13 0.70 -13.88
N TRP A 172 -3.86 0.96 -15.18
CA TRP A 172 -4.72 1.85 -15.97
C TRP A 172 -6.17 1.38 -16.06
N GLU A 173 -6.41 0.08 -16.05
CA GLU A 173 -7.77 -0.50 -16.03
C GLU A 173 -8.51 -0.26 -14.70
N TYR A 174 -7.78 0.02 -13.60
CA TYR A 174 -8.31 0.33 -12.26
C TYR A 174 -8.14 1.80 -11.91
N ARG A 175 -7.95 2.68 -12.89
CA ARG A 175 -7.58 4.10 -12.70
C ARG A 175 -8.56 4.89 -11.83
N ASP A 176 -9.84 4.52 -11.85
CA ASP A 176 -10.84 5.19 -11.03
C ASP A 176 -10.68 4.82 -9.55
N GLU A 177 -10.51 3.54 -9.24
CA GLU A 177 -10.23 3.06 -7.89
C GLU A 177 -8.88 3.61 -7.38
N ILE A 178 -7.85 3.65 -8.23
CA ILE A 178 -6.55 4.26 -7.88
C ILE A 178 -6.73 5.74 -7.57
N TYR A 179 -7.48 6.48 -8.39
CA TYR A 179 -7.75 7.89 -8.15
C TYR A 179 -8.46 8.11 -6.81
N ASP A 180 -9.46 7.31 -6.49
CA ASP A 180 -10.21 7.42 -5.24
C ASP A 180 -9.33 7.10 -4.02
N ILE A 181 -8.43 6.11 -4.12
CA ILE A 181 -7.44 5.81 -3.08
C ILE A 181 -6.48 6.99 -2.90
N LEU A 182 -5.91 7.52 -3.99
CA LEU A 182 -4.99 8.66 -3.94
C LEU A 182 -5.66 9.91 -3.34
N ALA A 183 -6.93 10.13 -3.65
CA ALA A 183 -7.70 11.24 -3.09
C ALA A 183 -7.94 11.06 -1.59
N SER A 184 -8.29 9.85 -1.15
CA SER A 184 -8.53 9.55 0.28
C SER A 184 -7.26 9.63 1.13
N GLU A 185 -6.09 9.30 0.56
CA GLU A 185 -4.78 9.36 1.21
C GLU A 185 -4.06 10.71 1.02
N ASN A 186 -4.70 11.73 0.43
CA ASN A 186 -4.11 13.04 0.08
C ASN A 186 -2.85 12.92 -0.79
N ALA A 187 -2.78 11.92 -1.66
CA ALA A 187 -1.60 11.59 -2.45
C ALA A 187 -1.69 11.97 -3.94
N LEU A 188 -2.75 12.70 -4.36
CA LEU A 188 -2.92 13.09 -5.77
C LEU A 188 -1.79 13.97 -6.30
N SER A 189 -1.28 14.90 -5.47
CA SER A 189 -0.25 15.85 -5.88
C SER A 189 1.15 15.24 -6.01
N ASN A 190 1.39 14.10 -5.36
CA ASN A 190 2.68 13.43 -5.31
C ASN A 190 2.68 12.04 -5.96
N SER A 191 1.71 11.78 -6.84
CA SER A 191 1.59 10.51 -7.54
C SER A 191 1.52 10.68 -9.06
N ILE A 192 2.01 9.68 -9.77
CA ILE A 192 1.98 9.55 -11.23
C ILE A 192 1.31 8.23 -11.58
N ILE A 193 0.26 8.27 -12.39
CA ILE A 193 -0.35 7.07 -12.95
C ILE A 193 0.18 6.87 -14.37
N LEU A 194 0.79 5.72 -14.64
CA LEU A 194 1.21 5.36 -15.99
C LEU A 194 0.00 4.88 -16.79
N ALA A 195 -0.43 5.73 -17.73
CA ALA A 195 -1.56 5.43 -18.60
C ALA A 195 -1.14 4.56 -19.79
N THR A 196 -1.96 3.54 -20.08
CA THR A 196 -1.87 2.74 -21.30
C THR A 196 -3.15 2.93 -22.10
N GLY A 197 -3.06 3.31 -23.37
CA GLY A 197 -4.23 3.57 -24.20
C GLY A 197 -4.01 4.75 -25.14
N ASP A 198 -5.07 5.14 -25.87
CA ASP A 198 -4.96 6.26 -26.77
C ASP A 198 -5.06 7.62 -26.02
N LYS A 199 -4.47 8.64 -26.64
CA LYS A 199 -4.42 10.00 -26.05
C LYS A 199 -5.83 10.56 -25.77
N LYS A 200 -6.82 10.20 -26.58
CA LYS A 200 -8.18 10.75 -26.43
C LYS A 200 -8.87 10.16 -25.20
N GLU A 201 -8.73 8.86 -24.97
CA GLU A 201 -9.24 8.18 -23.78
C GLU A 201 -8.63 8.79 -22.52
N ILE A 202 -7.28 8.90 -22.49
CA ILE A 202 -6.54 9.45 -21.36
C ILE A 202 -7.00 10.91 -21.08
N SER A 203 -7.06 11.75 -22.13
CA SER A 203 -7.47 13.15 -21.97
C SER A 203 -8.92 13.27 -21.50
N SER A 204 -9.83 12.42 -21.98
CA SER A 204 -11.23 12.43 -21.55
C SER A 204 -11.38 12.01 -20.09
N TRP A 205 -10.61 11.02 -19.65
CA TRP A 205 -10.60 10.59 -18.25
C TRP A 205 -10.07 11.71 -17.34
N LEU A 206 -8.92 12.31 -17.68
CA LEU A 206 -8.35 13.43 -16.91
C LEU A 206 -9.35 14.59 -16.78
N ALA A 207 -10.03 14.96 -17.87
CA ALA A 207 -11.03 16.03 -17.85
C ALA A 207 -12.27 15.70 -16.99
N SER A 208 -12.52 14.43 -16.68
CA SER A 208 -13.61 14.02 -15.78
C SER A 208 -13.26 14.13 -14.31
N LYS A 209 -11.97 14.34 -13.97
CA LYS A 209 -11.44 14.40 -12.59
C LYS A 209 -11.12 15.84 -12.12
N THR A 210 -11.23 16.81 -13.03
CA THR A 210 -11.08 18.26 -12.76
C THR A 210 -12.42 18.96 -12.72
#